data_bbafa5c1fa07b5d6d0e95ebeb62f857f
#
_entry.id   bbafa5c1fa07b5d6d0e95ebeb62f857f
#
_cell.length_a   1.000
_cell.length_b   1.000
_cell.length_c   1.000
_cell.angle_alpha   90.00
_cell.angle_beta   90.00
_cell.angle_gamma   90.00
#
_symmetry.space_group_name_H-M   'P 1'
#
loop_
_entity.id
_entity.type
_entity.pdbx_description
1 polymer ?
#
loop_
_entity_poly.entity_id
_entity_poly.type
_entity_poly.pdbx_seq_one_letter_code
_entity_poly.pdbx_strand_id
1 'polypeptide(L)'
;MIHLNLPYPPSINNYWIASGHRRFISQRGRDFKNDVAIYCKEYKVSNFGDDPVWVDIILRPRSKKLMDIDNCVKPILDALIGIVYTDDVSVQRITIERGLPIKGGGCVVMIDRMEDHSASSDANLA
;
A
#
# COMPACT_ATOMS: atom_id res chain seq x y z
N MET A 1 3.76 0.33 -15.14
CA MET A 1 3.95 0.55 -13.70
C MET A 1 2.94 1.57 -13.19
N ILE A 2 2.36 1.28 -12.05
CA ILE A 2 1.42 2.18 -11.39
C ILE A 2 2.18 3.04 -10.40
N HIS A 3 1.89 4.34 -10.37
CA HIS A 3 2.49 5.29 -9.46
C HIS A 3 1.38 6.08 -8.77
N LEU A 4 1.25 5.94 -7.46
CA LEU A 4 0.18 6.55 -6.69
C LEU A 4 0.74 7.53 -5.66
N ASN A 5 0.09 8.69 -5.54
CA ASN A 5 0.35 9.66 -4.48
C ASN A 5 -0.85 9.63 -3.54
N LEU A 6 -0.71 8.96 -2.42
CA LEU A 6 -1.79 8.71 -1.49
C LEU A 6 -1.64 9.53 -0.22
N PRO A 7 -2.73 9.71 0.57
CA PRO A 7 -2.61 10.29 1.89
C PRO A 7 -1.70 9.44 2.78
N TYR A 8 -1.22 10.03 3.88
CA TYR A 8 -0.45 9.27 4.85
C TYR A 8 -1.36 8.20 5.48
N PRO A 9 -0.93 6.93 5.51
CA PRO A 9 -1.78 5.86 6.01
C PRO A 9 -1.93 5.88 7.52
N PRO A 10 -3.03 5.35 8.05
CA PRO A 10 -3.12 5.10 9.49
C PRO A 10 -2.15 3.98 9.86
N SER A 11 -1.71 3.95 11.13
CA SER A 11 -0.94 2.81 11.61
C SER A 11 -1.85 1.59 11.76
N ILE A 12 -1.26 0.39 11.75
CA ILE A 12 -2.01 -0.84 11.97
C ILE A 12 -2.78 -0.79 13.30
N ASN A 13 -2.24 -0.11 14.30
CA ASN A 13 -2.87 0.02 15.61
C ASN A 13 -4.13 0.89 15.58
N ASN A 14 -4.24 1.79 14.62
CA ASN A 14 -5.38 2.69 14.46
C ASN A 14 -6.31 2.27 13.31
N TYR A 15 -5.95 1.23 12.59
CA TYR A 15 -6.72 0.75 11.44
C TYR A 15 -7.90 -0.12 11.89
N TRP A 16 -7.74 -0.88 12.97
CA TRP A 16 -8.73 -1.80 13.49
C TRP A 16 -9.25 -1.34 14.83
N ILE A 17 -10.52 -1.63 15.09
CA ILE A 17 -11.14 -1.49 16.41
C ILE A 17 -11.53 -2.88 16.87
N ALA A 18 -11.15 -3.26 18.10
CA ALA A 18 -11.60 -4.49 18.73
C ALA A 18 -12.87 -4.23 19.52
N SER A 19 -13.86 -5.10 19.35
CA SER A 19 -15.11 -5.03 20.14
C SER A 19 -15.53 -6.47 20.44
N GLY A 20 -15.29 -6.91 21.67
CA GLY A 20 -15.48 -8.31 22.06
C GLY A 20 -14.55 -9.22 21.28
N HIS A 21 -15.12 -10.21 20.59
CA HIS A 21 -14.35 -11.15 19.75
C HIS A 21 -14.22 -10.69 18.31
N ARG A 22 -14.74 -9.51 17.97
CA ARG A 22 -14.76 -9.00 16.60
C ARG A 22 -13.74 -7.88 16.42
N ARG A 23 -13.28 -7.75 15.17
CA ARG A 23 -12.44 -6.64 14.74
C ARG A 23 -13.17 -5.90 13.64
N PHE A 24 -13.19 -4.59 13.73
CA PHE A 24 -13.81 -3.72 12.74
C PHE A 24 -12.79 -2.73 12.23
N ILE A 25 -12.95 -2.33 10.97
CA ILE A 25 -12.13 -1.26 10.42
C ILE A 25 -12.57 0.04 11.12
N SER A 26 -11.59 0.79 11.65
CA SER A 26 -11.84 2.07 12.29
C SER A 26 -12.34 3.11 11.29
N GLN A 27 -12.85 4.25 11.78
CA GLN A 27 -13.22 5.34 10.90
C GLN A 27 -12.01 5.84 10.10
N ARG A 28 -10.85 5.93 10.74
CA ARG A 28 -9.61 6.29 10.05
C ARG A 28 -9.27 5.32 8.93
N GLY A 29 -9.43 4.03 9.19
CA GLY A 29 -9.21 3.00 8.19
C GLY A 29 -10.17 3.13 7.02
N ARG A 30 -11.45 3.33 7.31
CA ARG A 30 -12.47 3.53 6.27
C ARG A 30 -12.20 4.77 5.44
N ASP A 31 -11.85 5.87 6.09
CA ASP A 31 -11.54 7.12 5.39
C ASP A 31 -10.33 6.93 4.46
N PHE A 32 -9.31 6.27 4.94
CA PHE A 32 -8.12 5.99 4.13
C PHE A 32 -8.48 5.13 2.90
N LYS A 33 -9.24 4.07 3.11
CA LYS A 33 -9.67 3.20 2.00
C LYS A 33 -10.50 3.97 0.98
N ASN A 34 -11.40 4.82 1.45
CA ASN A 34 -12.22 5.63 0.56
C ASN A 34 -11.37 6.61 -0.25
N ASP A 35 -10.43 7.28 0.40
CA ASP A 35 -9.54 8.24 -0.28
C ASP A 35 -8.70 7.53 -1.35
N VAL A 36 -8.19 6.35 -1.04
CA VAL A 36 -7.43 5.55 -2.00
C VAL A 36 -8.31 5.13 -3.17
N ALA A 37 -9.53 4.67 -2.89
CA ALA A 37 -10.46 4.24 -3.94
C ALA A 37 -10.83 5.40 -4.88
N ILE A 38 -11.10 6.58 -4.33
CA ILE A 38 -11.42 7.78 -5.11
C ILE A 38 -10.24 8.16 -5.99
N TYR A 39 -9.04 8.19 -5.43
CA TYR A 39 -7.83 8.52 -6.18
C TYR A 39 -7.63 7.55 -7.35
N CYS A 40 -7.71 6.25 -7.08
CA CYS A 40 -7.48 5.23 -8.09
C CYS A 40 -8.53 5.27 -9.20
N LYS A 41 -9.78 5.58 -8.86
CA LYS A 41 -10.85 5.73 -9.83
C LYS A 41 -10.62 6.95 -10.71
N GLU A 42 -10.23 8.06 -10.11
CA GLU A 42 -9.96 9.30 -10.83
C GLU A 42 -8.83 9.14 -11.86
N TYR A 43 -7.76 8.47 -11.46
CA TYR A 43 -6.59 8.25 -12.32
C TYR A 43 -6.70 6.97 -13.16
N LYS A 44 -7.84 6.28 -13.10
CA LYS A 44 -8.11 5.08 -13.91
C LYS A 44 -7.00 4.03 -13.77
N VAL A 45 -6.65 3.73 -12.54
CA VAL A 45 -5.56 2.82 -12.21
C VAL A 45 -5.91 1.40 -12.68
N SER A 46 -4.94 0.72 -13.29
CA SER A 46 -5.10 -0.64 -13.79
C SER A 46 -5.19 -1.66 -12.66
N ASN A 47 -5.87 -2.76 -12.92
CA ASN A 47 -5.95 -3.88 -11.99
C ASN A 47 -5.14 -5.05 -12.57
N PHE A 48 -4.16 -5.52 -11.81
CA PHE A 48 -3.30 -6.65 -12.22
C PHE A 48 -3.95 -8.02 -11.95
N GLY A 49 -5.12 -8.04 -11.31
CA GLY A 49 -5.81 -9.30 -11.01
C GLY A 49 -5.03 -10.14 -10.02
N ASP A 50 -4.76 -11.38 -10.40
CA ASP A 50 -4.03 -12.35 -9.57
C ASP A 50 -2.55 -12.44 -9.93
N ASP A 51 -2.07 -11.59 -10.84
CA ASP A 51 -0.66 -11.62 -11.23
C ASP A 51 0.23 -11.24 -10.06
N PRO A 52 1.38 -11.91 -9.89
CA PRO A 52 2.34 -11.51 -8.86
C PRO A 52 2.85 -10.09 -9.10
N VAL A 53 2.93 -9.31 -8.03
CA VAL A 53 3.35 -7.91 -8.10
C VAL A 53 4.39 -7.61 -7.04
N TRP A 54 5.15 -6.53 -7.28
CA TRP A 54 5.99 -5.90 -6.26
C TRP A 54 5.39 -4.56 -5.90
N VAL A 55 5.65 -4.11 -4.67
CA VAL A 55 5.16 -2.83 -4.15
C VAL A 55 6.32 -2.10 -3.49
N ASP A 56 6.57 -0.88 -3.94
CA ASP A 56 7.56 0.00 -3.33
C ASP A 56 6.82 1.17 -2.68
N ILE A 57 7.13 1.46 -1.43
CA ILE A 57 6.44 2.48 -0.64
C ILE A 57 7.45 3.49 -0.12
N ILE A 58 7.16 4.77 -0.29
CA ILE A 58 7.91 5.85 0.32
C ILE A 58 6.94 6.61 1.21
N LEU A 59 7.17 6.56 2.52
CA LEU A 59 6.36 7.30 3.49
C LEU A 59 6.91 8.72 3.64
N ARG A 60 6.03 9.70 3.54
CA ARG A 60 6.41 11.09 3.73
C ARG A 60 5.61 11.65 4.92
N PRO A 61 6.21 11.65 6.12
CA PRO A 61 5.48 12.11 7.30
C PRO A 61 5.22 13.62 7.23
N ARG A 62 4.22 14.07 7.97
CA ARG A 62 3.89 15.51 8.01
C ARG A 62 4.78 16.30 8.95
N SER A 63 5.59 15.62 9.74
CA SER A 63 6.52 16.26 10.68
C SER A 63 7.74 15.37 10.87
N LYS A 64 8.74 15.89 11.59
CA LYS A 64 9.95 15.13 11.88
C LYS A 64 9.76 14.05 12.95
N LYS A 65 8.57 13.96 13.53
CA LYS A 65 8.28 12.91 14.50
C LYS A 65 8.33 11.57 13.79
N LEU A 66 9.19 10.68 14.28
CA LEU A 66 9.37 9.37 13.70
C LEU A 66 8.28 8.41 14.16
N MET A 67 7.77 7.64 13.21
CA MET A 67 6.83 6.56 13.46
C MET A 67 7.39 5.29 12.83
N ASP A 68 7.01 4.15 13.38
CA ASP A 68 7.47 2.87 12.84
C ASP A 68 6.94 2.67 11.42
N ILE A 69 7.85 2.46 10.48
CA ILE A 69 7.46 2.33 9.07
C ILE A 69 6.69 1.04 8.80
N ASP A 70 6.98 -0.03 9.53
CA ASP A 70 6.29 -1.31 9.35
C ASP A 70 4.81 -1.26 9.71
N ASN A 71 4.42 -0.36 10.61
CA ASN A 71 3.02 -0.23 11.03
C ASN A 71 2.09 0.31 9.95
N CYS A 72 2.63 0.83 8.87
CA CYS A 72 1.85 1.44 7.79
C CYS A 72 1.64 0.50 6.60
N VAL A 73 2.35 -0.62 6.53
CA VAL A 73 2.33 -1.50 5.36
C VAL A 73 0.97 -2.14 5.16
N LYS A 74 0.43 -2.79 6.18
CA LYS A 74 -0.84 -3.53 6.04
C LYS A 74 -2.02 -2.63 5.65
N PRO A 75 -2.20 -1.45 6.24
CA PRO A 75 -3.27 -0.55 5.79
C PRO A 75 -3.16 -0.15 4.32
N ILE A 76 -1.94 0.08 3.82
CA ILE A 76 -1.73 0.42 2.41
C ILE A 76 -2.11 -0.76 1.52
N LEU A 77 -1.59 -1.94 1.81
CA LEU A 77 -1.86 -3.13 0.99
C LEU A 77 -3.35 -3.46 0.99
N ASP A 78 -3.99 -3.35 2.15
CA ASP A 78 -5.41 -3.65 2.29
C ASP A 78 -6.29 -2.68 1.50
N ALA A 79 -5.93 -1.40 1.48
CA ALA A 79 -6.67 -0.39 0.76
C ALA A 79 -6.65 -0.59 -0.75
N LEU A 80 -5.67 -1.33 -1.28
CA LEU A 80 -5.50 -1.59 -2.71
C LEU A 80 -6.18 -2.89 -3.17
N ILE A 81 -6.68 -3.70 -2.23
CA ILE A 81 -7.40 -4.93 -2.56
C ILE A 81 -8.67 -4.58 -3.33
N GLY A 82 -8.90 -5.30 -4.43
CA GLY A 82 -10.04 -5.08 -5.30
C GLY A 82 -9.87 -3.91 -6.27
N ILE A 83 -8.79 -3.16 -6.16
CA ILE A 83 -8.50 -2.01 -7.02
C ILE A 83 -7.30 -2.31 -7.92
N VAL A 84 -6.16 -2.63 -7.32
CA VAL A 84 -4.91 -2.87 -8.04
C VAL A 84 -4.63 -4.37 -8.17
N TYR A 85 -5.08 -5.16 -7.23
CA TYR A 85 -4.99 -6.62 -7.28
C TYR A 85 -6.23 -7.22 -6.60
N THR A 86 -6.47 -8.50 -6.87
CA THR A 86 -7.63 -9.18 -6.29
C THR A 86 -7.47 -9.36 -4.79
N ASP A 87 -6.24 -9.71 -4.36
CA ASP A 87 -5.93 -9.89 -2.95
C ASP A 87 -4.44 -9.62 -2.74
N ASP A 88 -4.07 -9.19 -1.54
CA ASP A 88 -2.69 -8.84 -1.23
C ASP A 88 -1.74 -10.04 -1.15
N VAL A 89 -2.26 -11.26 -1.24
CA VAL A 89 -1.41 -12.45 -1.39
C VAL A 89 -0.63 -12.44 -2.70
N SER A 90 -1.05 -11.63 -3.67
CA SER A 90 -0.32 -11.45 -4.92
C SER A 90 0.99 -10.68 -4.75
N VAL A 91 1.14 -9.96 -3.64
CA VAL A 91 2.35 -9.17 -3.39
C VAL A 91 3.50 -10.09 -3.01
N GLN A 92 4.53 -10.12 -3.88
CA GLN A 92 5.68 -11.00 -3.70
C GLN A 92 6.90 -10.30 -3.13
N ARG A 93 6.97 -8.99 -3.27
CA ARG A 93 8.06 -8.19 -2.75
C ARG A 93 7.52 -6.82 -2.32
N ILE A 94 7.98 -6.38 -1.16
CA ILE A 94 7.66 -5.06 -0.64
C ILE A 94 8.96 -4.37 -0.26
N THR A 95 9.10 -3.11 -0.67
CA THR A 95 10.11 -2.23 -0.11
C THR A 95 9.40 -1.05 0.53
N ILE A 96 9.91 -0.59 1.64
CA ILE A 96 9.36 0.58 2.32
C ILE A 96 10.50 1.40 2.90
N GLU A 97 10.43 2.70 2.69
CA GLU A 97 11.42 3.63 3.23
C GLU A 97 10.73 4.91 3.69
N ARG A 98 11.43 5.63 4.55
CA ARG A 98 10.97 6.94 5.02
C ARG A 98 11.62 8.01 4.15
N GLY A 99 10.78 8.78 3.46
CA GLY A 99 11.21 9.93 2.70
C GLY A 99 11.17 11.20 3.53
N LEU A 100 11.44 12.32 2.86
CA LEU A 100 11.41 13.62 3.49
C LEU A 100 9.99 14.01 3.89
N PRO A 101 9.81 14.70 5.02
CA PRO A 101 8.50 15.19 5.43
C PRO A 101 7.87 16.10 4.38
N ILE A 102 6.56 16.11 4.32
CA ILE A 102 5.78 16.97 3.42
C ILE A 102 4.57 17.48 4.20
N LYS A 103 4.17 18.71 3.91
CA LYS A 103 3.01 19.31 4.55
C LYS A 103 1.78 18.42 4.34
N GLY A 104 1.10 18.09 5.43
CA GLY A 104 -0.06 17.23 5.39
C GLY A 104 0.24 15.73 5.37
N GLY A 105 1.51 15.37 5.15
CA GLY A 105 1.89 13.96 5.03
C GLY A 105 1.44 13.34 3.72
N GLY A 106 1.97 12.16 3.43
CA GLY A 106 1.58 11.41 2.24
C GLY A 106 2.40 10.14 2.10
N CYS A 107 2.10 9.36 1.09
CA CYS A 107 2.95 8.26 0.71
C CYS A 107 2.91 8.08 -0.81
N VAL A 108 4.04 7.62 -1.34
CA VAL A 108 4.17 7.28 -2.75
C VAL A 108 4.21 5.77 -2.82
N VAL A 109 3.37 5.20 -3.67
CA VAL A 109 3.30 3.74 -3.85
C VAL A 109 3.50 3.46 -5.34
N MET A 110 4.47 2.60 -5.64
CA MET A 110 4.74 2.13 -6.99
C MET A 110 4.49 0.63 -7.03
N ILE A 111 3.79 0.18 -8.07
CA ILE A 111 3.39 -1.22 -8.19
C ILE A 111 3.55 -1.67 -9.64
N ASP A 112 4.10 -2.87 -9.83
CA ASP A 112 4.14 -3.49 -11.15
C ASP A 112 4.21 -5.01 -11.01
N ARG A 113 4.03 -5.68 -12.13
CA ARG A 113 4.11 -7.14 -12.20
C ARG A 113 5.53 -7.62 -11.97
N MET A 114 5.63 -8.82 -11.41
CA MET A 114 6.91 -9.50 -11.19
C MET A 114 7.42 -10.25 -12.41
N GLU A 115 6.68 -10.30 -13.48
CA GLU A 115 6.98 -11.22 -14.59
C GLU A 115 8.38 -11.05 -15.16
N ASP A 116 8.84 -9.80 -15.32
CA ASP A 116 10.20 -9.55 -15.83
C ASP A 116 11.25 -10.03 -14.84
N HIS A 117 11.00 -9.81 -13.57
CA HIS A 117 11.88 -10.30 -12.51
C HIS A 117 11.88 -11.82 -12.44
N SER A 118 10.70 -12.43 -12.58
CA SER A 118 10.59 -13.88 -12.57
C SER A 118 11.39 -14.50 -13.69
N ALA A 119 11.28 -13.98 -14.90
CA ALA A 119 12.05 -14.45 -16.05
C ALA A 119 13.55 -14.30 -15.81
N SER A 120 13.97 -13.16 -15.29
CA SER A 120 15.37 -12.90 -14.96
C SER A 120 15.89 -13.86 -13.91
N SER A 121 15.09 -14.07 -12.86
CA SER A 121 15.46 -14.98 -11.77
C SER A 121 15.61 -16.41 -12.26
N ASP A 122 14.70 -16.85 -13.11
CA ASP A 122 14.76 -18.19 -13.68
C ASP A 122 16.04 -18.39 -14.49
N ALA A 123 16.39 -17.39 -15.28
CA ALA A 123 17.62 -17.41 -16.05
C ALA A 123 18.85 -17.51 -15.14
N ASN A 124 18.84 -16.82 -14.02
CA ASN A 124 19.94 -16.85 -13.07
C ASN A 124 20.04 -18.15 -12.30
N LEU A 125 18.92 -18.79 -12.08
CA LEU A 125 18.86 -20.04 -11.34
C LEU A 125 19.18 -21.26 -12.20
N ALA A 126 19.01 -21.10 -13.47
CA ALA A 126 19.35 -22.15 -14.42
C ALA A 126 20.85 -22.27 -14.57
#